data_8d0eb9fe974f01386e3bf6c3918720a9
#
_entry.id   8d0eb9fe974f01386e3bf6c3918720a9
#
_cell.length_a   1.000
_cell.length_b   1.000
_cell.length_c   1.000
_cell.angle_alpha   90.00
_cell.angle_beta   90.00
_cell.angle_gamma   90.00
#
_symmetry.space_group_name_H-M   'P 1'
#
loop_
_entity.id
_entity.type
_entity.pdbx_description
1 polymer ?
#
loop_
_entity_poly.entity_id
_entity_poly.type
_entity_poly.pdbx_seq_one_letter_code
_entity_poly.pdbx_strand_id
1 'polypeptide(L)'
;LSIRRQRQMCIRDREYFVKLGKQLEDMGADNICLKDMANLLLPFDVYDLVKALKAELRPETKLHLHTHNTTGTGDMVYLMAILAGVDIVDTALSPLGNGTSQPATEPLVATLKGTGYDTGIEIEKLLPIVQHFKKVEKRLKDDGILTDKVKGIDVNTLIYQVPGGMLSNLINQLKKAGKEDKLMECLAEVPNVRKDCGYPPLVTPSSQIVGTQAVLNVIMGERYKMVTKETKDLFAGKYGKLPMPIDEEVAKKVLGDAGRITYRPADDLKPEYEEVKKKVIEMGYYEKEEDVLSY
;
A
#
# COMPACT_ATOMS: atom_id res chain seq x y z
N LEU A 1 8.91 10.41 23.61
CA LEU A 1 7.45 10.20 23.73
C LEU A 1 6.81 9.77 22.39
N SER A 2 7.27 10.30 21.23
CA SER A 2 6.75 9.92 19.90
C SER A 2 7.09 8.49 19.52
N ILE A 3 8.28 8.01 19.84
CA ILE A 3 8.74 6.64 19.55
C ILE A 3 7.95 5.59 20.34
N ARG A 4 7.59 5.88 21.60
CA ARG A 4 6.72 5.00 22.40
C ARG A 4 5.29 4.94 21.87
N ARG A 5 4.75 6.05 21.35
CA ARG A 5 3.42 6.07 20.71
C ARG A 5 3.40 5.30 19.39
N GLN A 6 4.45 5.39 18.58
CA GLN A 6 4.58 4.56 17.37
C GLN A 6 4.66 3.06 17.70
N ARG A 7 5.46 2.65 18.71
CA ARG A 7 5.48 1.24 19.17
C ARG A 7 4.14 0.77 19.74
N GLN A 8 3.41 1.59 20.48
CA GLN A 8 2.07 1.21 20.97
C GLN A 8 1.04 1.10 19.84
N MET A 9 1.15 1.92 18.81
CA MET A 9 0.33 1.78 17.61
C MET A 9 0.66 0.47 16.87
N CYS A 10 1.93 0.12 16.69
CA CYS A 10 2.34 -1.13 16.06
C CYS A 10 1.79 -2.38 16.78
N ILE A 11 1.68 -2.38 18.11
CA ILE A 11 1.10 -3.53 18.85
C ILE A 11 -0.41 -3.65 18.58
N ARG A 12 -1.17 -2.55 18.57
CA ARG A 12 -2.61 -2.57 18.23
C ARG A 12 -2.84 -2.92 16.76
N ASP A 13 -1.97 -2.43 15.88
CA ASP A 13 -2.01 -2.77 14.45
C ASP A 13 -1.76 -4.27 14.23
N ARG A 14 -0.85 -4.90 14.97
CA ARG A 14 -0.57 -6.34 14.88
C ARG A 14 -1.80 -7.19 15.18
N GLU A 15 -2.50 -6.92 16.30
CA GLU A 15 -3.75 -7.62 16.64
C GLU A 15 -4.82 -7.44 15.58
N TYR A 16 -4.94 -6.24 15.02
CA TYR A 16 -5.86 -5.96 13.93
C TYR A 16 -5.55 -6.80 12.69
N PHE A 17 -4.28 -6.84 12.25
CA PHE A 17 -3.87 -7.59 11.07
C PHE A 17 -4.00 -9.10 11.27
N VAL A 18 -3.68 -9.61 12.44
CA VAL A 18 -3.86 -11.04 12.78
C VAL A 18 -5.34 -11.41 12.72
N LYS A 19 -6.22 -10.61 13.33
CA LYS A 19 -7.66 -10.82 13.28
C LYS A 19 -8.21 -10.75 11.86
N LEU A 20 -7.76 -9.76 11.07
CA LEU A 20 -8.17 -9.62 9.68
C LEU A 20 -7.71 -10.80 8.83
N GLY A 21 -6.45 -11.23 8.98
CA GLY A 21 -5.90 -12.41 8.29
C GLY A 21 -6.73 -13.66 8.58
N LYS A 22 -7.06 -13.89 9.84
CA LYS A 22 -7.92 -15.00 10.25
C LYS A 22 -9.32 -14.92 9.66
N GLN A 23 -9.93 -13.75 9.64
CA GLN A 23 -11.25 -13.55 9.03
C GLN A 23 -11.23 -13.85 7.52
N LEU A 24 -10.19 -13.40 6.81
CA LEU A 24 -10.04 -13.67 5.37
C LEU A 24 -9.84 -15.16 5.09
N GLU A 25 -9.03 -15.84 5.91
CA GLU A 25 -8.88 -17.30 5.85
C GLU A 25 -10.20 -18.03 6.05
N ASP A 26 -10.99 -17.65 7.07
CA ASP A 26 -12.29 -18.25 7.37
C ASP A 26 -13.31 -17.98 6.25
N MET A 27 -13.13 -16.92 5.46
CA MET A 27 -13.91 -16.64 4.25
C MET A 27 -13.45 -17.43 3.02
N GLY A 28 -12.41 -18.26 3.14
CA GLY A 28 -11.91 -19.15 2.10
C GLY A 28 -10.67 -18.66 1.35
N ALA A 29 -9.92 -17.72 1.89
CA ALA A 29 -8.64 -17.31 1.28
C ALA A 29 -7.58 -18.41 1.47
N ASP A 30 -6.93 -18.82 0.37
CA ASP A 30 -5.81 -19.78 0.39
C ASP A 30 -4.48 -19.13 0.79
N ASN A 31 -4.34 -17.83 0.51
CA ASN A 31 -3.14 -17.05 0.77
C ASN A 31 -3.51 -15.70 1.40
N ILE A 32 -2.74 -15.28 2.39
CA ILE A 32 -2.85 -13.95 3.00
C ILE A 32 -1.62 -13.13 2.63
N CYS A 33 -1.83 -12.00 1.95
CA CYS A 33 -0.74 -11.11 1.55
C CYS A 33 -0.65 -9.89 2.47
N LEU A 34 0.49 -9.72 3.12
CA LEU A 34 0.89 -8.47 3.78
C LEU A 34 1.47 -7.54 2.71
N LYS A 35 0.77 -6.44 2.42
CA LYS A 35 1.18 -5.49 1.39
C LYS A 35 1.67 -4.18 2.00
N ASP A 36 2.96 -3.93 1.88
CA ASP A 36 3.65 -2.73 2.38
C ASP A 36 4.18 -1.87 1.23
N MET A 37 3.32 -1.03 0.68
CA MET A 37 3.60 -0.20 -0.50
C MET A 37 4.64 0.90 -0.26
N ALA A 38 4.87 1.28 0.98
CA ALA A 38 5.72 2.41 1.34
C ALA A 38 6.99 1.99 2.09
N ASN A 39 7.19 0.69 2.30
CA ASN A 39 8.30 0.15 3.09
C ASN A 39 8.34 0.77 4.50
N LEU A 40 7.15 0.82 5.14
CA LEU A 40 6.99 1.32 6.51
C LEU A 40 7.14 0.22 7.55
N LEU A 41 6.99 -1.03 7.14
CA LEU A 41 7.18 -2.19 8.00
C LEU A 41 8.67 -2.35 8.31
N LEU A 42 9.02 -2.31 9.59
CA LEU A 42 10.41 -2.44 10.01
C LEU A 42 10.78 -3.90 10.27
N PRO A 43 12.08 -4.26 10.20
CA PRO A 43 12.53 -5.65 10.29
C PRO A 43 12.05 -6.42 11.54
N PHE A 44 12.08 -5.79 12.71
CA PHE A 44 11.60 -6.44 13.94
C PHE A 44 10.07 -6.49 14.02
N ASP A 45 9.39 -5.48 13.50
CA ASP A 45 7.93 -5.45 13.49
C ASP A 45 7.36 -6.53 12.55
N VAL A 46 7.98 -6.75 11.38
CA VAL A 46 7.56 -7.82 10.47
C VAL A 46 7.81 -9.21 11.07
N TYR A 47 8.93 -9.39 11.78
CA TYR A 47 9.20 -10.66 12.45
C TYR A 47 8.08 -11.01 13.42
N ASP A 48 7.72 -10.09 14.30
CA ASP A 48 6.64 -10.27 15.27
C ASP A 48 5.28 -10.48 14.62
N LEU A 49 4.97 -9.72 13.55
CA LEU A 49 3.70 -9.82 12.83
C LEU A 49 3.58 -11.18 12.11
N VAL A 50 4.62 -11.60 11.40
CA VAL A 50 4.63 -12.91 10.70
C VAL A 50 4.51 -14.05 11.69
N LYS A 51 5.24 -14.02 12.82
CA LYS A 51 5.11 -15.01 13.89
C LYS A 51 3.68 -15.09 14.43
N ALA A 52 3.06 -13.95 14.70
CA ALA A 52 1.70 -13.90 15.21
C ALA A 52 0.68 -14.44 14.20
N LEU A 53 0.81 -14.09 12.92
CA LEU A 53 -0.05 -14.60 11.85
C LEU A 53 0.13 -16.12 11.66
N LYS A 54 1.36 -16.61 11.60
CA LYS A 54 1.64 -18.05 11.45
C LYS A 54 1.16 -18.90 12.66
N ALA A 55 1.01 -18.29 13.82
CA ALA A 55 0.45 -18.96 15.01
C ALA A 55 -1.08 -19.10 14.94
N GLU A 56 -1.78 -18.20 14.24
CA GLU A 56 -3.25 -18.16 14.16
C GLU A 56 -3.81 -18.74 12.86
N LEU A 57 -3.05 -18.65 11.76
CA LEU A 57 -3.46 -19.20 10.47
C LEU A 57 -3.25 -20.72 10.41
N ARG A 58 -4.07 -21.39 9.60
CA ARG A 58 -3.91 -22.82 9.32
C ARG A 58 -2.57 -23.10 8.65
N PRO A 59 -1.96 -24.28 8.85
CA PRO A 59 -0.68 -24.64 8.23
C PRO A 59 -0.69 -24.59 6.69
N GLU A 60 -1.85 -24.83 6.07
CA GLU A 60 -2.06 -24.81 4.62
C GLU A 60 -2.07 -23.38 4.06
N THR A 61 -2.55 -22.42 4.86
CA THR A 61 -2.66 -21.02 4.43
C THR A 61 -1.29 -20.39 4.28
N LYS A 62 -0.97 -19.97 3.06
CA LYS A 62 0.33 -19.35 2.76
C LYS A 62 0.32 -17.88 3.18
N LEU A 63 1.39 -17.48 3.86
CA LEU A 63 1.64 -16.09 4.18
C LEU A 63 2.60 -15.49 3.17
N HIS A 64 2.16 -14.45 2.50
CA HIS A 64 2.87 -13.74 1.45
C HIS A 64 3.23 -12.34 1.94
N LEU A 65 4.45 -11.88 1.70
CA LEU A 65 4.89 -10.51 2.00
C LEU A 65 5.31 -9.80 0.71
N HIS A 66 4.68 -8.66 0.48
CA HIS A 66 5.03 -7.73 -0.59
C HIS A 66 5.48 -6.40 0.04
N THR A 67 6.74 -6.06 -0.04
CA THR A 67 7.25 -4.74 0.36
C THR A 67 8.09 -4.11 -0.74
N HIS A 68 8.20 -2.79 -0.69
CA HIS A 68 9.11 -2.02 -1.52
C HIS A 68 10.45 -1.79 -0.79
N ASN A 69 11.42 -1.16 -1.44
CA ASN A 69 12.71 -0.83 -0.81
C ASN A 69 12.95 0.69 -0.74
N THR A 70 11.85 1.45 -0.62
CA THR A 70 11.88 2.91 -0.65
C THR A 70 12.70 3.50 0.49
N THR A 71 12.61 2.91 1.68
CA THR A 71 13.35 3.37 2.87
C THR A 71 14.72 2.72 3.03
N GLY A 72 15.05 1.76 2.15
CA GLY A 72 16.30 0.99 2.22
C GLY A 72 16.30 -0.16 3.24
N THR A 73 15.13 -0.46 3.86
CA THR A 73 15.01 -1.54 4.83
C THR A 73 14.43 -2.83 4.25
N GLY A 74 14.00 -2.82 2.99
CA GLY A 74 13.24 -3.90 2.35
C GLY A 74 13.94 -5.26 2.40
N ASP A 75 15.23 -5.32 2.12
CA ASP A 75 16.02 -6.56 2.18
C ASP A 75 16.08 -7.11 3.62
N MET A 76 16.26 -6.24 4.61
CA MET A 76 16.24 -6.62 6.03
C MET A 76 14.85 -7.09 6.47
N VAL A 77 13.79 -6.45 5.95
CA VAL A 77 12.40 -6.84 6.20
C VAL A 77 12.15 -8.24 5.65
N TYR A 78 12.57 -8.54 4.43
CA TYR A 78 12.42 -9.88 3.86
C TYR A 78 13.19 -10.93 4.64
N LEU A 79 14.45 -10.66 5.00
CA LEU A 79 15.24 -11.59 5.79
C LEU A 79 14.54 -11.92 7.12
N MET A 80 14.06 -10.91 7.83
CA MET A 80 13.36 -11.12 9.12
C MET A 80 12.02 -11.83 8.96
N ALA A 81 11.28 -11.55 7.88
CA ALA A 81 10.03 -12.26 7.57
C ALA A 81 10.28 -13.74 7.24
N ILE A 82 11.34 -14.06 6.48
CA ILE A 82 11.75 -15.42 6.14
C ILE A 82 12.11 -16.19 7.42
N LEU A 83 12.91 -15.59 8.31
CA LEU A 83 13.26 -16.18 9.60
C LEU A 83 12.03 -16.37 10.52
N ALA A 84 10.99 -15.57 10.34
CA ALA A 84 9.74 -15.69 11.06
C ALA A 84 8.79 -16.75 10.45
N GLY A 85 9.04 -17.23 9.23
CA GLY A 85 8.28 -18.28 8.57
C GLY A 85 7.31 -17.82 7.49
N VAL A 86 7.54 -16.66 6.84
CA VAL A 86 6.79 -16.28 5.65
C VAL A 86 7.03 -17.30 4.53
N ASP A 87 5.99 -17.60 3.76
CA ASP A 87 6.07 -18.62 2.70
C ASP A 87 6.48 -18.02 1.34
N ILE A 88 6.08 -16.78 1.05
CA ILE A 88 6.25 -16.13 -0.25
C ILE A 88 6.71 -14.68 -0.05
N VAL A 89 7.68 -14.26 -0.85
CA VAL A 89 8.10 -12.85 -0.95
C VAL A 89 8.21 -12.42 -2.41
N ASP A 90 7.84 -11.17 -2.69
CA ASP A 90 7.95 -10.60 -4.03
C ASP A 90 9.28 -9.87 -4.22
N THR A 91 9.95 -10.14 -5.32
CA THR A 91 11.21 -9.47 -5.67
C THR A 91 11.18 -8.96 -7.10
N ALA A 92 12.07 -8.04 -7.43
CA ALA A 92 12.27 -7.56 -8.78
C ALA A 92 13.70 -7.84 -9.24
N LEU A 93 13.90 -8.12 -10.53
CA LEU A 93 15.26 -8.25 -11.08
C LEU A 93 16.04 -6.95 -10.87
N SER A 94 17.31 -7.05 -10.50
CA SER A 94 18.14 -5.92 -10.03
C SER A 94 18.11 -4.68 -10.93
N PRO A 95 18.04 -4.75 -12.27
CA PRO A 95 17.95 -3.54 -13.09
C PRO A 95 16.70 -2.69 -12.83
N LEU A 96 15.59 -3.31 -12.43
CA LEU A 96 14.32 -2.63 -12.13
C LEU A 96 13.94 -2.71 -10.64
N GLY A 97 14.77 -3.36 -9.82
CA GLY A 97 14.58 -3.49 -8.37
C GLY A 97 15.04 -2.26 -7.58
N ASN A 98 14.77 -2.31 -6.28
CA ASN A 98 15.14 -1.31 -5.27
C ASN A 98 14.45 0.06 -5.39
N GLY A 99 14.72 0.94 -4.46
CA GLY A 99 14.04 2.23 -4.36
C GLY A 99 12.52 2.05 -4.26
N THR A 100 11.77 2.67 -5.16
CA THR A 100 10.29 2.56 -5.20
C THR A 100 9.78 1.21 -5.74
N SER A 101 10.69 0.30 -6.12
CA SER A 101 10.38 -1.09 -6.48
C SER A 101 10.68 -2.04 -5.30
N GLN A 102 10.50 -3.35 -5.53
CA GLN A 102 10.78 -4.40 -4.55
C GLN A 102 12.30 -4.59 -4.37
N PRO A 103 12.74 -5.23 -3.27
CA PRO A 103 14.11 -5.73 -3.14
C PRO A 103 14.54 -6.58 -4.33
N ALA A 104 15.84 -6.56 -4.62
CA ALA A 104 16.37 -7.27 -5.77
C ALA A 104 16.38 -8.80 -5.56
N THR A 105 16.02 -9.54 -6.61
CA THR A 105 15.93 -11.01 -6.58
C THR A 105 17.29 -11.66 -6.34
N GLU A 106 18.33 -11.24 -7.07
CA GLU A 106 19.61 -11.92 -7.08
C GLU A 106 20.33 -11.86 -5.73
N PRO A 107 20.39 -10.73 -5.01
CA PRO A 107 20.97 -10.66 -3.67
C PRO A 107 20.23 -11.56 -2.66
N LEU A 108 18.90 -11.59 -2.73
CA LEU A 108 18.10 -12.42 -1.83
C LEU A 108 18.35 -13.92 -2.08
N VAL A 109 18.35 -14.35 -3.35
CA VAL A 109 18.66 -15.73 -3.74
C VAL A 109 20.07 -16.12 -3.25
N ALA A 110 21.07 -15.22 -3.44
CA ALA A 110 22.44 -15.47 -2.96
C ALA A 110 22.50 -15.61 -1.44
N THR A 111 21.76 -14.76 -0.73
CA THR A 111 21.70 -14.77 0.75
C THR A 111 21.12 -16.08 1.29
N LEU A 112 20.12 -16.65 0.61
CA LEU A 112 19.41 -17.84 1.05
C LEU A 112 20.08 -19.14 0.59
N LYS A 113 20.99 -19.09 -0.37
CA LYS A 113 21.66 -20.27 -0.94
C LYS A 113 22.38 -21.08 0.14
N GLY A 114 22.12 -22.41 0.15
CA GLY A 114 22.70 -23.35 1.12
C GLY A 114 22.15 -23.26 2.54
N THR A 115 21.10 -22.46 2.76
CA THR A 115 20.37 -22.42 4.03
C THR A 115 19.12 -23.28 3.99
N GLY A 116 18.42 -23.43 5.11
CA GLY A 116 17.09 -24.07 5.16
C GLY A 116 16.00 -23.33 4.38
N TYR A 117 16.31 -22.15 3.84
CA TYR A 117 15.41 -21.27 3.08
C TYR A 117 15.83 -21.18 1.60
N ASP A 118 16.73 -22.06 1.12
CA ASP A 118 17.21 -22.07 -0.25
C ASP A 118 16.03 -22.20 -1.23
N THR A 119 15.96 -21.28 -2.16
CA THR A 119 14.86 -21.22 -3.15
C THR A 119 15.07 -22.19 -4.31
N GLY A 120 16.26 -22.80 -4.43
CA GLY A 120 16.66 -23.63 -5.59
C GLY A 120 16.89 -22.81 -6.88
N ILE A 121 16.80 -21.48 -6.84
CA ILE A 121 17.06 -20.62 -7.99
C ILE A 121 18.58 -20.53 -8.23
N GLU A 122 19.01 -20.81 -9.44
CA GLU A 122 20.40 -20.67 -9.87
C GLU A 122 20.62 -19.28 -10.45
N ILE A 123 21.45 -18.46 -9.80
CA ILE A 123 21.72 -17.06 -10.21
C ILE A 123 22.27 -16.99 -11.61
N GLU A 124 23.08 -17.97 -11.99
CA GLU A 124 23.67 -18.08 -13.33
C GLU A 124 22.60 -18.13 -14.43
N LYS A 125 21.46 -18.76 -14.16
CA LYS A 125 20.32 -18.82 -15.08
C LYS A 125 19.53 -17.50 -15.14
N LEU A 126 19.64 -16.65 -14.15
CA LEU A 126 19.04 -15.32 -14.16
C LEU A 126 19.87 -14.31 -14.98
N LEU A 127 21.19 -14.52 -15.14
CA LEU A 127 22.08 -13.56 -15.79
C LEU A 127 21.64 -13.13 -17.20
N PRO A 128 21.20 -14.01 -18.11
CA PRO A 128 20.72 -13.59 -19.43
C PRO A 128 19.50 -12.67 -19.34
N ILE A 129 18.59 -12.95 -18.39
CA ILE A 129 17.38 -12.17 -18.16
C ILE A 129 17.77 -10.79 -17.58
N VAL A 130 18.67 -10.75 -16.61
CA VAL A 130 19.20 -9.51 -16.04
C VAL A 130 19.88 -8.65 -17.11
N GLN A 131 20.66 -9.24 -18.00
CA GLN A 131 21.29 -8.53 -19.12
C GLN A 131 20.26 -7.93 -20.08
N HIS A 132 19.18 -8.66 -20.35
CA HIS A 132 18.06 -8.11 -21.13
C HIS A 132 17.44 -6.90 -20.43
N PHE A 133 17.09 -7.00 -19.16
CA PHE A 133 16.46 -5.91 -18.41
C PHE A 133 17.39 -4.71 -18.17
N LYS A 134 18.72 -4.88 -18.15
CA LYS A 134 19.67 -3.76 -18.18
C LYS A 134 19.51 -2.90 -19.43
N LYS A 135 19.26 -3.54 -20.59
CA LYS A 135 19.00 -2.80 -21.84
C LYS A 135 17.66 -2.07 -21.80
N VAL A 136 16.63 -2.69 -21.19
CA VAL A 136 15.32 -2.07 -20.97
C VAL A 136 15.46 -0.86 -20.03
N GLU A 137 16.13 -1.03 -18.89
CA GLU A 137 16.41 0.06 -17.95
C GLU A 137 17.09 1.24 -18.64
N LYS A 138 18.15 0.96 -19.43
CA LYS A 138 18.86 2.02 -20.17
C LYS A 138 17.90 2.77 -21.10
N ARG A 139 17.07 2.05 -21.89
CA ARG A 139 16.08 2.69 -22.77
C ARG A 139 15.10 3.56 -22.00
N LEU A 140 14.54 3.05 -20.88
CA LEU A 140 13.61 3.83 -20.06
C LEU A 140 14.24 5.09 -19.46
N LYS A 141 15.54 5.06 -19.15
CA LYS A 141 16.32 6.24 -18.72
C LYS A 141 16.55 7.22 -19.88
N ASP A 142 16.95 6.72 -21.03
CA ASP A 142 17.19 7.54 -22.24
C ASP A 142 15.87 8.23 -22.68
N ASP A 143 14.73 7.56 -22.53
CA ASP A 143 13.38 8.10 -22.83
C ASP A 143 12.84 9.03 -21.73
N GLY A 144 13.58 9.24 -20.62
CA GLY A 144 13.16 10.07 -19.49
C GLY A 144 12.00 9.50 -18.65
N ILE A 145 11.63 8.24 -18.87
CA ILE A 145 10.55 7.54 -18.14
C ILE A 145 11.05 7.11 -16.76
N LEU A 146 12.26 6.55 -16.68
CA LEU A 146 12.91 6.12 -15.44
C LEU A 146 13.96 7.15 -15.02
N THR A 147 13.83 7.67 -13.81
CA THR A 147 14.82 8.62 -13.24
C THR A 147 15.53 7.99 -12.06
N ASP A 148 16.76 8.43 -11.78
CA ASP A 148 17.53 7.91 -10.64
C ASP A 148 16.90 8.28 -9.28
N LYS A 149 16.00 9.27 -9.23
CA LYS A 149 15.25 9.64 -8.03
C LYS A 149 14.37 8.50 -7.49
N VAL A 150 13.86 7.62 -8.36
CA VAL A 150 13.01 6.50 -7.95
C VAL A 150 13.81 5.28 -7.49
N LYS A 151 15.13 5.26 -7.72
CA LYS A 151 16.03 4.18 -7.30
C LYS A 151 16.77 4.47 -5.99
N GLY A 152 16.74 5.71 -5.53
CA GLY A 152 17.38 6.12 -4.28
C GLY A 152 16.56 5.71 -3.05
N ILE A 153 17.26 5.72 -1.91
CA ILE A 153 16.63 5.58 -0.60
C ILE A 153 16.03 6.94 -0.21
N ASP A 154 14.76 6.93 0.20
CA ASP A 154 14.07 8.11 0.74
C ASP A 154 13.63 7.86 2.19
N VAL A 155 14.45 8.31 3.14
CA VAL A 155 14.17 8.22 4.57
C VAL A 155 12.98 9.10 5.01
N ASN A 156 12.59 10.09 4.21
CA ASN A 156 11.41 10.91 4.50
C ASN A 156 10.13 10.06 4.54
N THR A 157 10.10 8.96 3.81
CA THR A 157 8.99 8.00 3.84
C THR A 157 8.76 7.45 5.25
N LEU A 158 9.83 7.20 6.04
CA LEU A 158 9.70 6.75 7.44
C LEU A 158 9.12 7.84 8.36
N ILE A 159 9.37 9.12 8.05
CA ILE A 159 8.92 10.25 8.86
C ILE A 159 7.49 10.62 8.49
N TYR A 160 7.22 10.82 7.21
CA TYR A 160 5.95 11.35 6.71
C TYR A 160 4.98 10.27 6.24
N GLN A 161 5.42 9.00 6.15
CA GLN A 161 4.60 7.85 5.75
C GLN A 161 3.99 7.98 4.35
N VAL A 162 4.66 8.68 3.44
CA VAL A 162 4.17 9.00 2.09
C VAL A 162 4.81 8.06 1.07
N PRO A 163 4.03 7.17 0.43
CA PRO A 163 4.51 6.35 -0.68
C PRO A 163 4.97 7.20 -1.88
N GLY A 164 5.93 6.71 -2.66
CA GLY A 164 6.53 7.45 -3.79
C GLY A 164 5.50 7.97 -4.81
N GLY A 165 4.46 7.18 -5.15
CA GLY A 165 3.38 7.62 -6.04
C GLY A 165 2.53 8.75 -5.44
N MET A 166 2.32 8.74 -4.12
CA MET A 166 1.64 9.84 -3.43
C MET A 166 2.50 11.11 -3.41
N LEU A 167 3.81 11.00 -3.18
CA LEU A 167 4.73 12.13 -3.21
C LEU A 167 4.70 12.85 -4.57
N SER A 168 4.74 12.10 -5.66
CA SER A 168 4.64 12.66 -7.02
C SER A 168 3.34 13.43 -7.22
N ASN A 169 2.21 12.92 -6.71
CA ASN A 169 0.92 13.59 -6.76
C ASN A 169 0.90 14.89 -5.94
N LEU A 170 1.46 14.89 -4.72
CA LEU A 170 1.58 16.08 -3.89
C LEU A 170 2.38 17.18 -4.59
N ILE A 171 3.55 16.84 -5.14
CA ILE A 171 4.39 17.78 -5.89
C ILE A 171 3.62 18.38 -7.08
N ASN A 172 2.93 17.55 -7.85
CA ASN A 172 2.15 18.01 -9.00
C ASN A 172 0.99 18.94 -8.61
N GLN A 173 0.29 18.65 -7.51
CA GLN A 173 -0.78 19.51 -6.99
C GLN A 173 -0.23 20.86 -6.52
N LEU A 174 0.88 20.85 -5.77
CA LEU A 174 1.54 22.07 -5.30
C LEU A 174 2.06 22.92 -6.46
N LYS A 175 2.65 22.27 -7.48
CA LYS A 175 3.10 22.96 -8.71
C LYS A 175 1.95 23.65 -9.43
N LYS A 176 0.81 22.96 -9.60
CA LYS A 176 -0.40 23.56 -10.21
C LYS A 176 -0.95 24.73 -9.41
N ALA A 177 -0.75 24.72 -8.08
CA ALA A 177 -1.16 25.80 -7.19
C ALA A 177 -0.10 26.91 -7.04
N GLY A 178 1.11 26.79 -7.65
CA GLY A 178 2.22 27.74 -7.49
C GLY A 178 2.73 27.80 -6.04
N LYS A 179 2.74 26.66 -5.32
CA LYS A 179 3.06 26.54 -3.91
C LYS A 179 4.06 25.41 -3.63
N GLU A 180 5.03 25.23 -4.54
CA GLU A 180 6.06 24.17 -4.39
C GLU A 180 6.89 24.32 -3.11
N ASP A 181 7.05 25.54 -2.62
CA ASP A 181 7.70 25.86 -1.33
C ASP A 181 7.01 25.23 -0.11
N LYS A 182 5.73 24.86 -0.23
CA LYS A 182 4.92 24.26 0.84
C LYS A 182 5.01 22.73 0.94
N LEU A 183 5.88 22.09 0.18
CA LEU A 183 5.99 20.63 0.14
C LEU A 183 6.24 20.03 1.54
N MET A 184 7.17 20.59 2.30
CA MET A 184 7.51 20.06 3.63
C MET A 184 6.35 20.21 4.63
N GLU A 185 5.59 21.32 4.55
CA GLU A 185 4.41 21.51 5.36
C GLU A 185 3.31 20.48 5.01
N CYS A 186 3.12 20.21 3.72
CA CYS A 186 2.17 19.18 3.26
C CYS A 186 2.57 17.78 3.72
N LEU A 187 3.86 17.44 3.63
CA LEU A 187 4.37 16.15 4.10
C LEU A 187 4.16 15.98 5.61
N ALA A 188 4.39 17.03 6.40
CA ALA A 188 4.14 17.02 7.84
C ALA A 188 2.64 16.91 8.20
N GLU A 189 1.75 17.38 7.32
CA GLU A 189 0.29 17.32 7.52
C GLU A 189 -0.31 15.95 7.17
N VAL A 190 0.32 15.17 6.28
CA VAL A 190 -0.17 13.83 5.88
C VAL A 190 -0.43 12.90 7.07
N PRO A 191 0.49 12.71 8.05
CA PRO A 191 0.24 11.88 9.21
C PRO A 191 -0.94 12.36 10.07
N ASN A 192 -1.15 13.67 10.15
CA ASN A 192 -2.27 14.26 10.89
C ASN A 192 -3.61 13.93 10.22
N VAL A 193 -3.72 14.17 8.90
CA VAL A 193 -4.93 13.84 8.14
C VAL A 193 -5.19 12.33 8.19
N ARG A 194 -4.16 11.50 8.05
CA ARG A 194 -4.30 10.05 8.16
C ARG A 194 -4.86 9.63 9.51
N LYS A 195 -4.38 10.24 10.60
CA LYS A 195 -4.88 10.00 11.96
C LYS A 195 -6.36 10.36 12.06
N ASP A 196 -6.73 11.56 11.62
CA ASP A 196 -8.11 12.06 11.70
C ASP A 196 -9.07 11.15 10.93
N CYS A 197 -8.61 10.59 9.80
CA CYS A 197 -9.36 9.64 8.98
C CYS A 197 -9.41 8.21 9.56
N GLY A 198 -8.91 7.93 10.76
CA GLY A 198 -8.93 6.58 11.35
C GLY A 198 -7.87 5.64 10.77
N TYR A 199 -6.72 6.18 10.35
CA TYR A 199 -5.55 5.46 9.84
C TYR A 199 -5.82 4.56 8.62
N PRO A 200 -6.47 5.06 7.56
CA PRO A 200 -6.63 4.25 6.35
C PRO A 200 -5.27 3.78 5.82
N PRO A 201 -5.21 2.57 5.22
CA PRO A 201 -4.03 2.15 4.47
C PRO A 201 -3.72 3.17 3.37
N LEU A 202 -2.44 3.55 3.20
CA LEU A 202 -2.04 4.51 2.17
C LEU A 202 -1.84 3.81 0.81
N VAL A 203 -2.91 3.27 0.30
CA VAL A 203 -3.05 2.66 -1.05
C VAL A 203 -4.13 3.40 -1.82
N THR A 204 -4.22 3.22 -3.14
CA THR A 204 -5.29 3.81 -3.95
C THR A 204 -6.65 3.24 -3.53
N PRO A 205 -7.70 4.05 -3.30
CA PRO A 205 -7.74 5.53 -3.44
C PRO A 205 -7.38 6.32 -2.18
N SER A 206 -7.28 5.70 -1.01
CA SER A 206 -7.13 6.37 0.29
C SER A 206 -5.88 7.23 0.39
N SER A 207 -4.75 6.81 -0.22
CA SER A 207 -3.54 7.64 -0.27
C SER A 207 -3.76 8.97 -1.00
N GLN A 208 -4.56 8.96 -2.07
CA GLN A 208 -4.90 10.18 -2.81
C GLN A 208 -5.83 11.08 -2.01
N ILE A 209 -6.80 10.51 -1.30
CA ILE A 209 -7.74 11.25 -0.45
C ILE A 209 -6.96 11.98 0.66
N VAL A 210 -6.14 11.23 1.40
CA VAL A 210 -5.32 11.79 2.50
C VAL A 210 -4.34 12.85 1.97
N GLY A 211 -3.66 12.56 0.86
CA GLY A 211 -2.70 13.50 0.27
C GLY A 211 -3.35 14.80 -0.21
N THR A 212 -4.44 14.70 -0.95
CA THR A 212 -5.15 15.88 -1.44
C THR A 212 -5.69 16.72 -0.29
N GLN A 213 -6.24 16.09 0.75
CA GLN A 213 -6.71 16.82 1.92
C GLN A 213 -5.56 17.51 2.67
N ALA A 214 -4.39 16.87 2.79
CA ALA A 214 -3.22 17.51 3.40
C ALA A 214 -2.78 18.76 2.61
N VAL A 215 -2.74 18.68 1.28
CA VAL A 215 -2.44 19.84 0.42
C VAL A 215 -3.47 20.96 0.63
N LEU A 216 -4.76 20.64 0.64
CA LEU A 216 -5.81 21.63 0.85
C LEU A 216 -5.71 22.30 2.22
N ASN A 217 -5.44 21.54 3.29
CA ASN A 217 -5.26 22.11 4.64
C ASN A 217 -4.13 23.15 4.66
N VAL A 218 -3.00 22.85 4.01
CA VAL A 218 -1.84 23.76 3.97
C VAL A 218 -2.10 24.98 3.08
N ILE A 219 -2.64 24.77 1.87
CA ILE A 219 -2.91 25.89 0.93
C ILE A 219 -3.94 26.87 1.49
N MET A 220 -4.98 26.37 2.16
CA MET A 220 -6.04 27.19 2.77
C MET A 220 -5.63 27.82 4.09
N GLY A 221 -4.49 27.42 4.68
CA GLY A 221 -4.02 27.92 5.97
C GLY A 221 -4.89 27.50 7.16
N GLU A 222 -5.91 26.67 6.94
CA GLU A 222 -6.81 26.15 7.96
C GLU A 222 -7.22 24.72 7.60
N ARG A 223 -7.12 23.81 8.59
CA ARG A 223 -7.46 22.40 8.43
C ARG A 223 -8.96 22.22 8.17
N TYR A 224 -9.27 21.46 7.11
CA TYR A 224 -10.64 21.12 6.68
C TYR A 224 -11.53 22.34 6.39
N LYS A 225 -10.93 23.48 6.02
CA LYS A 225 -11.68 24.63 5.48
C LYS A 225 -12.27 24.32 4.12
N MET A 226 -11.52 23.58 3.31
CA MET A 226 -11.95 23.03 2.04
C MET A 226 -11.82 21.50 2.08
N VAL A 227 -12.89 20.81 1.71
CA VAL A 227 -12.98 19.35 1.79
C VAL A 227 -13.47 18.79 0.47
N THR A 228 -12.77 17.80 -0.09
CA THR A 228 -13.21 17.13 -1.32
C THR A 228 -14.41 16.21 -1.05
N LYS A 229 -15.11 15.83 -2.13
CA LYS A 229 -16.19 14.83 -2.05
C LYS A 229 -15.68 13.51 -1.50
N GLU A 230 -14.51 13.06 -1.98
CA GLU A 230 -13.88 11.80 -1.57
C GLU A 230 -13.52 11.80 -0.08
N THR A 231 -13.02 12.93 0.44
CA THR A 231 -12.76 13.09 1.88
C THR A 231 -14.06 13.02 2.67
N LYS A 232 -15.14 13.70 2.22
CA LYS A 232 -16.46 13.60 2.87
C LYS A 232 -16.98 12.17 2.85
N ASP A 233 -16.88 11.49 1.72
CA ASP A 233 -17.32 10.11 1.56
C ASP A 233 -16.53 9.13 2.45
N LEU A 234 -15.22 9.39 2.67
CA LEU A 234 -14.41 8.62 3.62
C LEU A 234 -14.91 8.80 5.06
N PHE A 235 -15.11 10.04 5.50
CA PHE A 235 -15.65 10.33 6.83
C PHE A 235 -17.09 9.83 7.01
N ALA A 236 -17.89 9.82 5.94
CA ALA A 236 -19.24 9.26 5.93
C ALA A 236 -19.29 7.73 5.99
N GLY A 237 -18.14 7.02 5.93
CA GLY A 237 -18.08 5.56 6.01
C GLY A 237 -18.29 4.82 4.70
N LYS A 238 -18.35 5.52 3.55
CA LYS A 238 -18.62 4.92 2.24
C LYS A 238 -17.46 4.08 1.68
N TYR A 239 -16.27 4.18 2.29
CA TYR A 239 -15.10 3.34 1.96
C TYR A 239 -14.97 2.11 2.87
N GLY A 240 -16.00 1.82 3.66
CA GLY A 240 -16.02 0.68 4.57
C GLY A 240 -15.36 0.94 5.92
N LYS A 241 -15.07 -0.14 6.65
CA LYS A 241 -14.53 -0.08 8.01
C LYS A 241 -13.06 0.31 8.01
N LEU A 242 -12.73 1.30 8.79
CA LEU A 242 -11.35 1.78 9.00
C LEU A 242 -10.65 1.03 10.15
N PRO A 243 -9.31 0.97 10.15
CA PRO A 243 -8.54 0.31 11.23
C PRO A 243 -8.78 0.89 12.61
N MET A 244 -8.96 2.20 12.69
CA MET A 244 -9.18 2.95 13.94
C MET A 244 -10.40 3.86 13.81
N PRO A 245 -10.99 4.29 14.95
CA PRO A 245 -12.02 5.33 14.93
C PRO A 245 -11.50 6.61 14.27
N ILE A 246 -12.35 7.28 13.51
CA ILE A 246 -12.07 8.62 12.99
C ILE A 246 -12.15 9.65 14.14
N ASP A 247 -11.52 10.82 13.93
CA ASP A 247 -11.64 11.93 14.85
C ASP A 247 -13.05 12.55 14.76
N GLU A 248 -13.80 12.51 15.85
CA GLU A 248 -15.21 12.93 15.87
C GLU A 248 -15.38 14.45 15.73
N GLU A 249 -14.44 15.26 16.21
CA GLU A 249 -14.50 16.71 16.04
C GLU A 249 -14.27 17.08 14.57
N VAL A 250 -13.28 16.42 13.93
CA VAL A 250 -13.03 16.60 12.50
C VAL A 250 -14.19 16.06 11.67
N ALA A 251 -14.74 14.90 12.04
CA ALA A 251 -15.90 14.33 11.36
C ALA A 251 -17.10 15.29 11.35
N LYS A 252 -17.39 15.90 12.50
CA LYS A 252 -18.44 16.92 12.62
C LYS A 252 -18.16 18.14 11.75
N LYS A 253 -16.90 18.62 11.69
CA LYS A 253 -16.50 19.74 10.81
C LYS A 253 -16.66 19.37 9.32
N VAL A 254 -16.32 18.14 8.94
CA VAL A 254 -16.34 17.67 7.54
C VAL A 254 -17.75 17.35 7.03
N LEU A 255 -18.56 16.70 7.86
CA LEU A 255 -19.88 16.20 7.49
C LEU A 255 -21.01 17.19 7.83
N GLY A 256 -20.82 18.09 8.80
CA GLY A 256 -21.91 18.90 9.35
C GLY A 256 -22.99 18.00 9.93
N ASP A 257 -24.23 18.19 9.48
CA ASP A 257 -25.40 17.41 9.90
C ASP A 257 -25.58 16.10 9.12
N ALA A 258 -24.69 15.79 8.16
CA ALA A 258 -24.75 14.55 7.40
C ALA A 258 -24.40 13.35 8.28
N GLY A 259 -25.24 12.33 8.28
CA GLY A 259 -25.03 11.09 9.01
C GLY A 259 -23.88 10.25 8.44
N ARG A 260 -23.41 9.30 9.26
CA ARG A 260 -22.44 8.27 8.87
C ARG A 260 -23.15 6.94 8.70
N ILE A 261 -22.77 6.20 7.66
CA ILE A 261 -23.18 4.81 7.50
C ILE A 261 -22.28 3.90 8.33
N THR A 262 -22.89 2.89 8.95
CA THR A 262 -22.19 1.92 9.82
C THR A 262 -22.30 0.49 9.29
N TYR A 263 -23.05 0.31 8.22
CA TYR A 263 -23.22 -0.95 7.49
C TYR A 263 -22.23 -1.02 6.32
N ARG A 264 -22.19 -2.15 5.64
CA ARG A 264 -21.33 -2.36 4.46
C ARG A 264 -21.88 -1.56 3.27
N PRO A 265 -21.13 -0.61 2.70
CA PRO A 265 -21.62 0.24 1.59
C PRO A 265 -22.06 -0.55 0.35
N ALA A 266 -21.42 -1.72 0.12
CA ALA A 266 -21.79 -2.59 -1.01
C ALA A 266 -23.20 -3.20 -0.90
N ASP A 267 -23.81 -3.16 0.27
CA ASP A 267 -25.19 -3.66 0.45
C ASP A 267 -26.23 -2.73 -0.21
N ASP A 268 -25.85 -1.49 -0.51
CA ASP A 268 -26.67 -0.55 -1.28
C ASP A 268 -26.60 -0.79 -2.80
N LEU A 269 -25.63 -1.59 -3.27
CA LEU A 269 -25.46 -1.89 -4.69
C LEU A 269 -26.48 -2.93 -5.15
N LYS A 270 -27.16 -2.64 -6.24
CA LYS A 270 -28.03 -3.63 -6.89
C LYS A 270 -27.18 -4.60 -7.71
N PRO A 271 -27.57 -5.89 -7.80
CA PRO A 271 -26.93 -6.81 -8.72
C PRO A 271 -27.08 -6.33 -10.17
N GLU A 272 -25.96 -6.08 -10.84
CA GLU A 272 -25.95 -5.53 -12.22
C GLU A 272 -25.56 -6.58 -13.26
N TYR A 273 -25.13 -7.78 -12.84
CA TYR A 273 -24.59 -8.80 -13.73
C TYR A 273 -25.52 -9.14 -14.91
N GLU A 274 -26.80 -9.40 -14.65
CA GLU A 274 -27.77 -9.78 -15.69
C GLU A 274 -28.03 -8.63 -16.68
N GLU A 275 -28.02 -7.39 -16.20
CA GLU A 275 -28.16 -6.21 -17.05
C GLU A 275 -26.93 -5.99 -17.93
N VAL A 276 -25.74 -6.12 -17.35
CA VAL A 276 -24.46 -6.05 -18.09
C VAL A 276 -24.37 -7.17 -19.10
N LYS A 277 -24.73 -8.41 -18.75
CA LYS A 277 -24.75 -9.54 -19.66
C LYS A 277 -25.62 -9.30 -20.90
N LYS A 278 -26.83 -8.76 -20.71
CA LYS A 278 -27.69 -8.38 -21.85
C LYS A 278 -27.01 -7.39 -22.77
N LYS A 279 -26.38 -6.34 -22.22
CA LYS A 279 -25.64 -5.35 -23.03
C LYS A 279 -24.49 -5.99 -23.82
N VAL A 280 -23.69 -6.86 -23.19
CA VAL A 280 -22.58 -7.55 -23.86
C VAL A 280 -23.07 -8.44 -25.00
N ILE A 281 -24.19 -9.15 -24.81
CA ILE A 281 -24.84 -9.95 -25.85
C ILE A 281 -25.33 -9.06 -26.99
N GLU A 282 -26.03 -7.98 -26.69
CA GLU A 282 -26.55 -7.03 -27.71
C GLU A 282 -25.42 -6.39 -28.54
N MET A 283 -24.26 -6.17 -27.92
CA MET A 283 -23.06 -5.65 -28.59
C MET A 283 -22.32 -6.70 -29.41
N GLY A 284 -22.67 -7.97 -29.33
CA GLY A 284 -22.04 -9.07 -30.05
C GLY A 284 -20.66 -9.48 -29.47
N TYR A 285 -20.36 -9.14 -28.23
CA TYR A 285 -19.08 -9.45 -27.57
C TYR A 285 -19.14 -10.65 -26.62
N TYR A 286 -20.32 -11.30 -26.51
CA TYR A 286 -20.51 -12.44 -25.62
C TYR A 286 -20.18 -13.76 -26.34
N GLU A 287 -19.13 -14.43 -25.90
CA GLU A 287 -18.80 -15.83 -26.26
C GLU A 287 -18.88 -16.76 -25.03
N LYS A 288 -18.56 -16.23 -23.84
CA LYS A 288 -18.55 -16.96 -22.57
C LYS A 288 -18.83 -16.03 -21.39
N GLU A 289 -19.08 -16.58 -20.21
CA GLU A 289 -19.47 -15.82 -19.02
C GLU A 289 -18.40 -14.80 -18.59
N GLU A 290 -17.11 -15.11 -18.78
CA GLU A 290 -16.01 -14.23 -18.42
C GLU A 290 -15.98 -12.92 -19.24
N ASP A 291 -16.60 -12.90 -20.41
CA ASP A 291 -16.64 -11.70 -21.26
C ASP A 291 -17.49 -10.59 -20.61
N VAL A 292 -18.50 -10.98 -19.81
CA VAL A 292 -19.32 -10.05 -19.02
C VAL A 292 -18.47 -9.32 -17.97
N LEU A 293 -17.46 -9.99 -17.40
CA LEU A 293 -16.59 -9.40 -16.39
C LEU A 293 -15.56 -8.43 -16.98
N SER A 294 -15.37 -8.47 -18.29
CA SER A 294 -14.42 -7.61 -19.02
C SER A 294 -15.05 -6.31 -19.53
N TYR A 295 -16.40 -6.18 -19.46
CA TYR A 295 -17.16 -5.01 -19.87
C TYR A 295 -17.31 -4.03 -18.72
#